data_3aee17945e8f29807efbff561ef5fcf1
#
_entry.id   3aee17945e8f29807efbff561ef5fcf1
#
_cell.length_a   1.000
_cell.length_b   1.000
_cell.length_c   1.000
_cell.angle_alpha   90.00
_cell.angle_beta   90.00
_cell.angle_gamma   90.00
#
_symmetry.space_group_name_H-M   'P 1'
#
loop_
_entity.id
_entity.type
_entity.pdbx_description
1 polymer ?
#
loop_
_entity_poly.entity_id
_entity_poly.type
_entity_poly.pdbx_seq_one_letter_code
_entity_poly.pdbx_strand_id
1 'polypeptide(L)'
;YPFAEFQDKIEKAKAGQVPPPTPTPLPQGVEFFQPDPGRAGRTYDGSYYLGDANAPIVVLAFEDFKSAETAEHVKSVETKLKTDYIDKGTVRYVVQLFPVVAPRAAVAALCAGQQGNFFEFRNLLLTNLDQWTEGDDAAMQGYAADLKLDEAAFASCLADETVQTQVEQALAFGSSNIGVPQAPSYLIIKVDETGKSQDVRGFPGALPIEQFEQNIRELQAPPTPTPTR
;
A
#
# COMPACT_ATOMS: atom_id res chain seq x y z
N TYR A 1 4.26 23.07 -6.92
CA TYR A 1 4.80 22.80 -5.60
C TYR A 1 6.27 22.41 -5.75
N PRO A 2 7.21 23.22 -5.21
CA PRO A 2 8.63 22.94 -5.41
C PRO A 2 9.01 21.62 -4.73
N PHE A 3 9.77 20.79 -5.40
CA PHE A 3 10.21 19.48 -4.89
C PHE A 3 10.93 19.60 -3.53
N ALA A 4 11.71 20.66 -3.33
CA ALA A 4 12.39 20.92 -2.06
C ALA A 4 11.42 21.12 -0.88
N GLU A 5 10.27 21.77 -1.10
CA GLU A 5 9.25 21.97 -0.07
C GLU A 5 8.50 20.67 0.24
N PHE A 6 8.29 19.83 -0.76
CA PHE A 6 7.75 18.50 -0.58
C PHE A 6 8.70 17.61 0.23
N GLN A 7 10.01 17.65 -0.08
CA GLN A 7 11.00 16.93 0.72
C GLN A 7 11.05 17.39 2.18
N ASP A 8 10.97 18.70 2.46
CA ASP A 8 10.94 19.23 3.83
C ASP A 8 9.72 18.71 4.61
N LYS A 9 8.55 18.66 3.98
CA LYS A 9 7.33 18.09 4.60
C LYS A 9 7.47 16.59 4.87
N ILE A 10 8.10 15.83 3.99
CA ILE A 10 8.39 14.41 4.20
C ILE A 10 9.34 14.21 5.40
N GLU A 11 10.40 15.00 5.50
CA GLU A 11 11.31 14.91 6.66
C GLU A 11 10.60 15.28 7.97
N LYS A 12 9.72 16.27 7.95
CA LYS A 12 8.87 16.60 9.10
C LYS A 12 7.89 15.48 9.45
N ALA A 13 7.32 14.80 8.45
CA ALA A 13 6.46 13.63 8.67
C ALA A 13 7.23 12.46 9.31
N LYS A 14 8.42 12.14 8.80
CA LYS A 14 9.34 11.15 9.40
C LYS A 14 9.70 11.48 10.85
N ALA A 15 9.88 12.76 11.16
CA ALA A 15 10.18 13.23 12.51
C ALA A 15 8.96 13.29 13.44
N GLY A 16 7.77 12.89 12.99
CA GLY A 16 6.52 13.00 13.75
C GLY A 16 6.07 14.45 13.99
N GLN A 17 6.60 15.39 13.22
CA GLN A 17 6.31 16.84 13.35
C GLN A 17 5.12 17.30 12.51
N VAL A 18 4.67 16.45 11.58
CA VAL A 18 3.40 16.66 10.86
C VAL A 18 2.31 16.02 11.70
N PRO A 19 1.26 16.74 12.08
CA PRO A 19 0.13 16.10 12.74
C PRO A 19 -0.41 15.01 11.83
N PRO A 20 -0.79 13.84 12.40
CA PRO A 20 -1.41 12.80 11.61
C PRO A 20 -2.58 13.41 10.82
N PRO A 21 -2.82 12.99 9.59
CA PRO A 21 -3.92 13.50 8.81
C PRO A 21 -5.19 13.36 9.64
N THR A 22 -5.99 14.42 9.68
CA THR A 22 -7.37 14.27 10.15
C THR A 22 -8.01 13.26 9.19
N PRO A 23 -8.29 12.03 9.61
CA PRO A 23 -8.86 11.05 8.70
C PRO A 23 -10.15 11.62 8.14
N THR A 24 -10.34 11.52 6.83
CA THR A 24 -11.67 11.74 6.24
C THR A 24 -12.64 10.89 7.04
N PRO A 25 -13.73 11.46 7.59
CA PRO A 25 -14.64 10.71 8.43
C PRO A 25 -15.11 9.47 7.66
N LEU A 26 -14.72 8.31 8.14
CA LEU A 26 -15.22 7.05 7.57
C LEU A 26 -16.69 6.90 7.94
N PRO A 27 -17.49 6.23 7.09
CA PRO A 27 -18.84 5.84 7.48
C PRO A 27 -18.81 5.07 8.79
N GLN A 28 -19.85 5.21 9.61
CA GLN A 28 -19.89 4.56 10.92
C GLN A 28 -19.75 3.04 10.80
N GLY A 29 -18.79 2.49 11.52
CA GLY A 29 -18.51 1.05 11.55
C GLY A 29 -17.64 0.53 10.38
N VAL A 30 -17.10 1.40 9.54
CA VAL A 30 -16.20 1.06 8.43
C VAL A 30 -14.75 1.24 8.86
N GLU A 31 -13.90 0.29 8.51
CA GLU A 31 -12.45 0.38 8.70
C GLU A 31 -11.78 0.89 7.41
N PHE A 32 -10.66 1.62 7.53
CA PHE A 32 -10.00 2.33 6.43
C PHE A 32 -9.61 1.41 5.26
N PHE A 33 -9.26 0.17 5.53
CA PHE A 33 -8.83 -0.81 4.54
C PHE A 33 -9.98 -1.56 3.86
N GLN A 34 -11.24 -1.31 4.25
CA GLN A 34 -12.39 -1.92 3.57
C GLN A 34 -12.52 -1.39 2.14
N PRO A 35 -12.99 -2.20 1.19
CA PRO A 35 -13.24 -1.76 -0.18
C PRO A 35 -14.25 -0.62 -0.22
N ASP A 36 -13.93 0.41 -0.99
CA ASP A 36 -14.84 1.51 -1.26
C ASP A 36 -15.77 1.15 -2.43
N PRO A 37 -17.07 1.01 -2.21
CA PRO A 37 -18.01 0.65 -3.27
C PRO A 37 -18.12 1.72 -4.37
N GLY A 38 -17.70 2.96 -4.08
CA GLY A 38 -17.65 4.06 -5.04
C GLY A 38 -16.39 4.09 -5.89
N ARG A 39 -15.35 3.31 -5.55
CA ARG A 39 -14.04 3.31 -6.19
C ARG A 39 -13.52 1.89 -6.38
N ALA A 40 -13.82 1.26 -7.52
CA ALA A 40 -13.37 -0.10 -7.83
C ALA A 40 -11.85 -0.26 -7.64
N GLY A 41 -11.42 -1.35 -6.99
CA GLY A 41 -10.00 -1.63 -6.72
C GLY A 41 -9.34 -0.73 -5.66
N ARG A 42 -10.13 0.07 -4.93
CA ARG A 42 -9.63 0.95 -3.87
C ARG A 42 -10.35 0.73 -2.55
N THR A 43 -9.66 1.05 -1.48
CA THR A 43 -10.20 1.07 -0.12
C THR A 43 -10.72 2.47 0.25
N TYR A 44 -11.39 2.59 1.38
CA TYR A 44 -11.92 3.87 1.85
C TYR A 44 -10.84 4.92 2.10
N ASP A 45 -9.64 4.53 2.52
CA ASP A 45 -8.49 5.45 2.65
C ASP A 45 -7.82 5.78 1.30
N GLY A 46 -8.28 5.15 0.22
CA GLY A 46 -7.79 5.38 -1.12
C GLY A 46 -6.63 4.49 -1.56
N SER A 47 -6.23 3.50 -0.77
CA SER A 47 -5.20 2.52 -1.13
C SER A 47 -5.69 1.58 -2.23
N TYR A 48 -4.76 1.06 -3.03
CA TYR A 48 -5.06 0.08 -4.08
C TYR A 48 -4.95 -1.34 -3.55
N TYR A 49 -5.80 -2.24 -4.06
CA TYR A 49 -5.75 -3.65 -3.66
C TYR A 49 -5.89 -4.62 -4.85
N LEU A 50 -5.35 -5.83 -4.65
CA LEU A 50 -5.54 -7.00 -5.51
C LEU A 50 -6.45 -8.01 -4.80
N GLY A 51 -7.21 -8.76 -5.58
CA GLY A 51 -8.04 -9.86 -5.10
C GLY A 51 -9.51 -9.51 -4.89
N ASP A 52 -10.23 -10.42 -4.25
CA ASP A 52 -11.66 -10.28 -4.00
C ASP A 52 -11.93 -9.24 -2.90
N ALA A 53 -12.87 -8.34 -3.16
CA ALA A 53 -13.34 -7.36 -2.18
C ALA A 53 -13.87 -7.99 -0.88
N ASN A 54 -14.39 -9.22 -0.96
CA ASN A 54 -14.96 -9.95 0.16
C ASN A 54 -14.02 -11.02 0.74
N ALA A 55 -12.73 -11.01 0.36
CA ALA A 55 -11.77 -11.99 0.89
C ALA A 55 -11.73 -11.94 2.43
N PRO A 56 -11.76 -13.11 3.11
CA PRO A 56 -11.81 -13.20 4.57
C PRO A 56 -10.50 -12.80 5.26
N ILE A 57 -9.41 -12.75 4.52
CA ILE A 57 -8.09 -12.33 5.00
C ILE A 57 -7.65 -11.10 4.22
N VAL A 58 -7.18 -10.09 4.94
CA VAL A 58 -6.59 -8.88 4.36
C VAL A 58 -5.12 -8.83 4.73
N VAL A 59 -4.26 -8.65 3.74
CA VAL A 59 -2.84 -8.33 3.92
C VAL A 59 -2.68 -6.85 3.60
N LEU A 60 -2.31 -6.04 4.61
CA LEU A 60 -1.85 -4.67 4.38
C LEU A 60 -0.34 -4.69 4.27
N ALA A 61 0.19 -4.29 3.12
CA ALA A 61 1.63 -4.19 2.86
C ALA A 61 2.03 -2.72 2.85
N PHE A 62 2.84 -2.31 3.81
CA PHE A 62 3.41 -0.96 3.89
C PHE A 62 4.69 -0.92 3.06
N GLU A 63 4.66 -0.18 1.96
CA GLU A 63 5.68 -0.25 0.92
C GLU A 63 6.36 1.08 0.63
N ASP A 64 7.68 1.00 0.46
CA ASP A 64 8.50 2.05 -0.16
C ASP A 64 9.04 1.52 -1.49
N PHE A 65 8.80 2.24 -2.58
CA PHE A 65 9.14 1.77 -3.92
C PHE A 65 10.64 1.88 -4.26
N LYS A 66 11.47 2.39 -3.33
CA LYS A 66 12.94 2.35 -3.43
C LYS A 66 13.56 1.30 -2.51
N SER A 67 12.76 0.56 -1.76
CA SER A 67 13.23 -0.52 -0.90
C SER A 67 13.55 -1.78 -1.71
N ALA A 68 14.79 -2.23 -1.64
CA ALA A 68 15.21 -3.51 -2.25
C ALA A 68 14.48 -4.71 -1.63
N GLU A 69 14.15 -4.64 -0.33
CA GLU A 69 13.38 -5.68 0.35
C GLU A 69 11.93 -5.73 -0.14
N THR A 70 11.31 -4.55 -0.42
CA THR A 70 9.98 -4.49 -1.06
C THR A 70 10.03 -5.10 -2.46
N ALA A 71 11.06 -4.78 -3.26
CA ALA A 71 11.22 -5.33 -4.61
C ALA A 71 11.38 -6.86 -4.60
N GLU A 72 12.17 -7.40 -3.68
CA GLU A 72 12.34 -8.85 -3.55
C GLU A 72 11.04 -9.52 -3.08
N HIS A 73 10.32 -8.91 -2.13
CA HIS A 73 9.01 -9.42 -1.70
C HIS A 73 8.03 -9.51 -2.88
N VAL A 74 7.89 -8.45 -3.65
CA VAL A 74 6.97 -8.42 -4.81
C VAL A 74 7.34 -9.49 -5.83
N LYS A 75 8.61 -9.66 -6.10
CA LYS A 75 9.12 -10.63 -7.07
C LYS A 75 8.88 -12.09 -6.65
N SER A 76 9.11 -12.41 -5.38
CA SER A 76 9.12 -13.80 -4.90
C SER A 76 7.87 -14.15 -4.09
N VAL A 77 7.52 -13.34 -3.09
CA VAL A 77 6.46 -13.66 -2.13
C VAL A 77 5.09 -13.27 -2.67
N GLU A 78 4.91 -12.01 -3.15
CA GLU A 78 3.62 -11.56 -3.65
C GLU A 78 3.16 -12.37 -4.87
N THR A 79 4.09 -12.73 -5.78
CA THR A 79 3.78 -13.59 -6.93
C THR A 79 3.17 -14.92 -6.48
N LYS A 80 3.71 -15.54 -5.43
CA LYS A 80 3.17 -16.77 -4.87
C LYS A 80 1.87 -16.55 -4.13
N LEU A 81 1.78 -15.49 -3.31
CA LEU A 81 0.52 -15.10 -2.65
C LEU A 81 -0.59 -14.85 -3.68
N LYS A 82 -0.25 -14.22 -4.82
CA LYS A 82 -1.22 -13.95 -5.88
C LYS A 82 -1.80 -15.26 -6.40
N THR A 83 -0.96 -16.20 -6.81
CA THR A 83 -1.41 -17.47 -7.41
C THR A 83 -2.16 -18.35 -6.41
N ASP A 84 -1.68 -18.41 -5.16
CA ASP A 84 -2.16 -19.42 -4.20
C ASP A 84 -3.32 -18.93 -3.35
N TYR A 85 -3.49 -17.60 -3.19
CA TYR A 85 -4.47 -17.03 -2.26
C TYR A 85 -5.28 -15.86 -2.84
N ILE A 86 -4.64 -14.90 -3.54
CA ILE A 86 -5.32 -13.69 -4.01
C ILE A 86 -6.28 -14.03 -5.16
N ASP A 87 -5.78 -14.74 -6.18
CA ASP A 87 -6.59 -15.15 -7.36
C ASP A 87 -7.67 -16.18 -6.98
N LYS A 88 -7.56 -16.82 -5.81
CA LYS A 88 -8.56 -17.74 -5.27
C LYS A 88 -9.58 -17.07 -4.35
N GLY A 89 -9.51 -15.76 -4.17
CA GLY A 89 -10.42 -14.99 -3.32
C GLY A 89 -10.21 -15.21 -1.82
N THR A 90 -9.11 -15.83 -1.40
CA THR A 90 -8.80 -16.08 0.02
C THR A 90 -8.19 -14.86 0.68
N VAL A 91 -7.38 -14.10 -0.06
CA VAL A 91 -6.64 -12.93 0.41
C VAL A 91 -6.97 -11.73 -0.46
N ARG A 92 -7.22 -10.59 0.17
CA ARG A 92 -7.15 -9.27 -0.42
C ARG A 92 -5.84 -8.61 -0.02
N TYR A 93 -5.01 -8.27 -0.99
CA TYR A 93 -3.71 -7.64 -0.76
C TYR A 93 -3.80 -6.14 -1.02
N VAL A 94 -3.63 -5.34 0.01
CA VAL A 94 -3.76 -3.88 -0.01
C VAL A 94 -2.38 -3.27 0.10
N VAL A 95 -2.01 -2.41 -0.85
CA VAL A 95 -0.76 -1.65 -0.79
C VAL A 95 -0.99 -0.34 -0.06
N GLN A 96 -0.39 -0.23 1.11
CA GLN A 96 -0.31 0.99 1.90
C GLN A 96 1.00 1.71 1.57
N LEU A 97 0.91 2.93 1.08
CA LEU A 97 2.10 3.71 0.80
C LEU A 97 2.81 4.07 2.11
N PHE A 98 4.09 3.72 2.18
CA PHE A 98 4.97 4.10 3.30
C PHE A 98 6.32 4.60 2.74
N PRO A 99 6.31 5.70 1.97
CA PRO A 99 7.42 6.14 1.14
C PRO A 99 8.47 6.93 1.94
N VAL A 100 9.24 6.23 2.76
CA VAL A 100 10.31 6.81 3.59
C VAL A 100 11.44 7.38 2.75
N VAL A 101 11.78 6.69 1.64
CA VAL A 101 12.88 7.03 0.74
C VAL A 101 12.40 7.63 -0.57
N ALA A 102 11.27 7.15 -1.10
CA ALA A 102 10.82 7.51 -2.44
C ALA A 102 9.38 8.09 -2.47
N PRO A 103 9.13 9.24 -1.82
CA PRO A 103 7.80 9.88 -1.83
C PRO A 103 7.39 10.34 -3.22
N ARG A 104 8.31 10.81 -4.07
CA ARG A 104 7.99 11.25 -5.43
C ARG A 104 7.58 10.08 -6.33
N ALA A 105 8.24 8.93 -6.19
CA ALA A 105 7.84 7.71 -6.87
C ALA A 105 6.44 7.22 -6.43
N ALA A 106 6.08 7.40 -5.17
CA ALA A 106 4.73 7.12 -4.68
C ALA A 106 3.68 8.04 -5.31
N VAL A 107 3.97 9.35 -5.48
CA VAL A 107 3.13 10.28 -6.23
C VAL A 107 2.92 9.78 -7.66
N ALA A 108 4.01 9.38 -8.34
CA ALA A 108 3.94 8.89 -9.71
C ALA A 108 3.07 7.62 -9.81
N ALA A 109 3.20 6.69 -8.87
CA ALA A 109 2.36 5.49 -8.84
C ALA A 109 0.87 5.82 -8.60
N LEU A 110 0.55 6.81 -7.76
CA LEU A 110 -0.84 7.29 -7.61
C LEU A 110 -1.36 7.90 -8.91
N CYS A 111 -0.53 8.68 -9.62
CA CYS A 111 -0.89 9.26 -10.91
C CYS A 111 -1.17 8.20 -11.98
N ALA A 112 -0.34 7.16 -12.06
CA ALA A 112 -0.60 6.01 -12.92
C ALA A 112 -1.89 5.26 -12.49
N GLY A 113 -2.12 5.16 -11.20
CA GLY A 113 -3.31 4.54 -10.63
C GLY A 113 -4.61 5.29 -10.95
N GLN A 114 -4.59 6.62 -11.10
CA GLN A 114 -5.75 7.39 -11.59
C GLN A 114 -6.14 6.99 -13.02
N GLN A 115 -5.20 6.42 -13.77
CA GLN A 115 -5.39 5.88 -15.12
C GLN A 115 -5.51 4.34 -15.15
N GLY A 116 -5.70 3.70 -13.99
CA GLY A 116 -5.91 2.25 -13.88
C GLY A 116 -4.65 1.39 -13.85
N ASN A 117 -3.45 1.98 -13.77
CA ASN A 117 -2.17 1.28 -13.92
C ASN A 117 -1.28 1.38 -12.66
N PHE A 118 -1.87 1.39 -11.46
CA PHE A 118 -1.11 1.51 -10.22
C PHE A 118 -0.11 0.36 -10.02
N PHE A 119 -0.56 -0.88 -10.16
CA PHE A 119 0.28 -2.05 -9.92
C PHE A 119 1.33 -2.24 -11.00
N GLU A 120 1.01 -1.97 -12.25
CA GLU A 120 1.95 -2.02 -13.38
C GLU A 120 3.07 -1.00 -13.18
N PHE A 121 2.72 0.24 -12.81
CA PHE A 121 3.68 1.29 -12.56
C PHE A 121 4.56 0.99 -11.33
N ARG A 122 3.95 0.57 -10.23
CA ARG A 122 4.66 0.10 -9.02
C ARG A 122 5.67 -1.01 -9.37
N ASN A 123 5.26 -1.98 -10.19
CA ASN A 123 6.13 -3.08 -10.59
C ASN A 123 7.30 -2.61 -11.46
N LEU A 124 7.12 -1.62 -12.35
CA LEU A 124 8.22 -1.00 -13.09
C LEU A 124 9.21 -0.33 -12.16
N LEU A 125 8.75 0.43 -11.15
CA LEU A 125 9.62 1.06 -10.16
C LEU A 125 10.46 0.04 -9.40
N LEU A 126 9.82 -1.02 -8.90
CA LEU A 126 10.48 -2.05 -8.08
C LEU A 126 11.41 -2.95 -8.91
N THR A 127 11.10 -3.19 -10.19
CA THR A 127 11.95 -4.01 -11.06
C THR A 127 13.19 -3.25 -11.54
N ASN A 128 13.11 -1.93 -11.62
CA ASN A 128 14.15 -1.08 -12.20
C ASN A 128 14.80 -0.16 -11.16
N LEU A 129 15.03 -0.64 -9.94
CA LEU A 129 15.53 0.18 -8.82
C LEU A 129 16.78 1.00 -9.14
N ASP A 130 17.68 0.49 -9.99
CA ASP A 130 18.94 1.14 -10.35
C ASP A 130 18.80 2.12 -11.52
N GLN A 131 17.63 2.19 -12.17
CA GLN A 131 17.41 2.99 -13.38
C GLN A 131 16.78 4.35 -13.10
N TRP A 132 16.40 4.63 -11.87
CA TRP A 132 15.80 5.90 -11.46
C TRP A 132 16.26 6.34 -10.08
N THR A 133 16.19 7.62 -9.79
CA THR A 133 16.47 8.21 -8.49
C THR A 133 15.24 8.99 -8.00
N GLU A 134 15.19 9.25 -6.70
CA GLU A 134 14.11 10.07 -6.13
C GLU A 134 14.13 11.47 -6.74
N GLY A 135 12.96 11.92 -7.20
CA GLY A 135 12.79 13.20 -7.91
C GLY A 135 13.12 13.17 -9.41
N ASP A 136 13.43 12.01 -9.99
CA ASP A 136 13.62 11.84 -11.43
C ASP A 136 12.28 11.76 -12.17
N ASP A 137 11.65 12.92 -12.38
CA ASP A 137 10.38 13.01 -13.09
C ASP A 137 10.49 12.55 -14.55
N ALA A 138 11.68 12.62 -15.17
CA ALA A 138 11.89 12.14 -16.54
C ALA A 138 11.79 10.60 -16.61
N ALA A 139 12.38 9.88 -15.65
CA ALA A 139 12.22 8.44 -15.57
C ALA A 139 10.74 8.05 -15.30
N MET A 140 10.04 8.80 -14.44
CA MET A 140 8.61 8.56 -14.16
C MET A 140 7.74 8.77 -15.42
N GLN A 141 8.01 9.81 -16.19
CA GLN A 141 7.34 10.05 -17.47
C GLN A 141 7.67 8.97 -18.51
N GLY A 142 8.90 8.47 -18.55
CA GLY A 142 9.30 7.34 -19.39
C GLY A 142 8.46 6.08 -19.09
N TYR A 143 8.30 5.71 -17.81
CA TYR A 143 7.45 4.60 -17.42
C TYR A 143 5.97 4.81 -17.73
N ALA A 144 5.47 6.06 -17.62
CA ALA A 144 4.12 6.39 -18.04
C ALA A 144 3.91 6.18 -19.54
N ALA A 145 4.89 6.57 -20.37
CA ALA A 145 4.86 6.35 -21.81
C ALA A 145 4.91 4.85 -22.16
N ASP A 146 5.77 4.05 -21.48
CA ASP A 146 5.84 2.59 -21.65
C ASP A 146 4.50 1.91 -21.37
N LEU A 147 3.76 2.39 -20.37
CA LEU A 147 2.43 1.93 -20.01
C LEU A 147 1.31 2.55 -20.88
N LYS A 148 1.66 3.42 -21.86
CA LYS A 148 0.72 4.11 -22.75
C LYS A 148 -0.33 4.94 -22.00
N LEU A 149 0.08 5.56 -20.90
CA LEU A 149 -0.77 6.48 -20.16
C LEU A 149 -0.92 7.80 -20.93
N ASP A 150 -1.95 8.58 -20.62
CA ASP A 150 -2.04 9.97 -21.04
C ASP A 150 -0.92 10.78 -20.36
N GLU A 151 0.12 11.11 -21.11
CA GLU A 151 1.31 11.79 -20.62
C GLU A 151 0.99 13.19 -20.08
N ALA A 152 0.04 13.91 -20.70
CA ALA A 152 -0.35 15.24 -20.25
C ALA A 152 -1.11 15.18 -18.92
N ALA A 153 -2.05 14.23 -18.78
CA ALA A 153 -2.75 13.99 -17.54
C ALA A 153 -1.79 13.51 -16.43
N PHE A 154 -0.82 12.63 -16.76
CA PHE A 154 0.19 12.16 -15.83
C PHE A 154 1.09 13.30 -15.33
N ALA A 155 1.60 14.15 -16.23
CA ALA A 155 2.42 15.30 -15.87
C ALA A 155 1.64 16.31 -15.01
N SER A 156 0.38 16.57 -15.33
CA SER A 156 -0.50 17.42 -14.52
C SER A 156 -0.70 16.85 -13.10
N CYS A 157 -0.92 15.54 -12.99
CA CYS A 157 -1.07 14.86 -11.72
C CYS A 157 0.21 14.90 -10.87
N LEU A 158 1.39 14.74 -11.48
CA LEU A 158 2.66 14.88 -10.76
C LEU A 158 2.83 16.26 -10.11
N ALA A 159 2.25 17.31 -10.70
CA ALA A 159 2.28 18.67 -10.19
C ALA A 159 1.15 18.98 -9.19
N ASP A 160 0.17 18.08 -9.03
CA ASP A 160 -0.99 18.29 -8.18
C ASP A 160 -0.62 18.16 -6.68
N GLU A 161 -0.76 19.27 -5.95
CA GLU A 161 -0.50 19.33 -4.51
C GLU A 161 -1.39 18.38 -3.71
N THR A 162 -2.59 18.06 -4.21
CA THR A 162 -3.50 17.17 -3.49
C THR A 162 -2.98 15.74 -3.49
N VAL A 163 -2.37 15.27 -4.59
CA VAL A 163 -1.74 13.95 -4.69
C VAL A 163 -0.47 13.87 -3.83
N GLN A 164 0.33 14.94 -3.82
CA GLN A 164 1.51 15.05 -2.95
C GLN A 164 1.09 14.98 -1.48
N THR A 165 0.05 15.73 -1.09
CA THR A 165 -0.52 15.69 0.26
C THR A 165 -1.03 14.29 0.64
N GLN A 166 -1.62 13.52 -0.29
CA GLN A 166 -2.02 12.13 -0.02
C GLN A 166 -0.82 11.25 0.36
N VAL A 167 0.31 11.42 -0.31
CA VAL A 167 1.54 10.67 0.00
C VAL A 167 2.11 11.05 1.37
N GLU A 168 2.14 12.36 1.70
CA GLU A 168 2.54 12.84 3.03
C GLU A 168 1.64 12.24 4.13
N GLN A 169 0.34 12.23 3.89
CA GLN A 169 -0.66 11.68 4.81
C GLN A 169 -0.52 10.17 4.97
N ALA A 170 -0.25 9.42 3.90
CA ALA A 170 -0.04 7.98 3.97
C ALA A 170 1.19 7.63 4.83
N LEU A 171 2.30 8.36 4.66
CA LEU A 171 3.49 8.19 5.49
C LEU A 171 3.20 8.52 6.96
N ALA A 172 2.55 9.66 7.23
CA ALA A 172 2.19 10.06 8.60
C ALA A 172 1.21 9.07 9.25
N PHE A 173 0.25 8.54 8.48
CA PHE A 173 -0.67 7.50 8.96
C PHE A 173 0.06 6.23 9.36
N GLY A 174 0.92 5.69 8.49
CA GLY A 174 1.71 4.49 8.78
C GLY A 174 2.60 4.67 10.02
N SER A 175 3.33 5.78 10.10
CA SER A 175 4.27 6.03 11.20
C SER A 175 3.59 6.37 12.52
N SER A 176 2.58 7.26 12.52
CA SER A 176 2.01 7.82 13.75
C SER A 176 0.74 7.11 14.23
N ASN A 177 -0.11 6.63 13.31
CA ASN A 177 -1.37 5.98 13.68
C ASN A 177 -1.21 4.45 13.83
N ILE A 178 -0.46 3.82 12.93
CA ILE A 178 -0.24 2.37 12.94
C ILE A 178 1.05 2.00 13.71
N GLY A 179 2.05 2.86 13.71
CA GLY A 179 3.34 2.61 14.36
C GLY A 179 4.26 1.73 13.53
N VAL A 180 4.16 1.80 12.19
CA VAL A 180 5.03 1.06 11.26
C VAL A 180 6.46 1.57 11.39
N PRO A 181 7.45 0.70 11.70
CA PRO A 181 8.83 1.15 11.92
C PRO A 181 9.64 1.27 10.62
N GLN A 182 9.28 0.55 9.58
CA GLN A 182 10.03 0.45 8.33
C GLN A 182 9.20 -0.12 7.17
N ALA A 183 9.68 0.01 5.92
CA ALA A 183 9.17 -0.69 4.74
C ALA A 183 10.18 -1.77 4.30
N PRO A 184 9.69 -2.98 3.89
CA PRO A 184 8.30 -3.38 4.01
C PRO A 184 7.90 -3.70 5.44
N SER A 185 6.60 -3.61 5.74
CA SER A 185 5.96 -4.15 6.96
C SER A 185 4.57 -4.65 6.59
N TYR A 186 4.03 -5.58 7.37
CA TYR A 186 2.75 -6.22 7.03
C TYR A 186 1.82 -6.30 8.22
N LEU A 187 0.52 -6.10 7.96
CA LEU A 187 -0.54 -6.56 8.86
C LEU A 187 -1.33 -7.65 8.14
N ILE A 188 -1.52 -8.78 8.78
CA ILE A 188 -2.38 -9.87 8.31
C ILE A 188 -3.61 -9.88 9.19
N ILE A 189 -4.78 -9.65 8.59
CA ILE A 189 -6.02 -9.36 9.29
C ILE A 189 -7.08 -10.37 8.87
N LYS A 190 -7.69 -11.07 9.84
CA LYS A 190 -8.94 -11.78 9.63
C LYS A 190 -10.09 -10.80 9.73
N VAL A 191 -10.99 -10.81 8.77
CA VAL A 191 -12.21 -9.99 8.79
C VAL A 191 -13.45 -10.88 8.86
N ASP A 192 -14.54 -10.33 9.43
CA ASP A 192 -15.86 -10.96 9.37
C ASP A 192 -16.60 -10.62 8.08
N GLU A 193 -17.82 -11.11 7.93
CA GLU A 193 -18.67 -10.90 6.75
C GLU A 193 -19.06 -9.41 6.53
N THR A 194 -18.87 -8.56 7.54
CA THR A 194 -19.06 -7.11 7.43
C THR A 194 -17.77 -6.37 7.09
N GLY A 195 -16.64 -7.09 6.96
CA GLY A 195 -15.32 -6.55 6.69
C GLY A 195 -14.61 -5.97 7.92
N LYS A 196 -15.13 -6.21 9.14
CA LYS A 196 -14.49 -5.76 10.38
C LYS A 196 -13.39 -6.71 10.83
N SER A 197 -12.30 -6.14 11.34
CA SER A 197 -11.18 -6.89 11.90
C SER A 197 -11.60 -7.73 13.11
N GLN A 198 -11.19 -9.02 13.10
CA GLN A 198 -11.41 -9.98 14.18
C GLN A 198 -10.09 -10.39 14.85
N ASP A 199 -9.02 -10.53 14.07
CA ASP A 199 -7.68 -10.86 14.52
C ASP A 199 -6.68 -10.10 13.64
N VAL A 200 -5.68 -9.47 14.25
CA VAL A 200 -4.67 -8.65 13.57
C VAL A 200 -3.28 -9.08 14.00
N ARG A 201 -2.42 -9.41 13.05
CA ARG A 201 -1.03 -9.81 13.28
C ARG A 201 -0.09 -8.89 12.53
N GLY A 202 0.87 -8.29 13.26
CA GLY A 202 1.84 -7.33 12.71
C GLY A 202 3.22 -7.95 12.52
N PHE A 203 3.85 -7.63 11.41
CA PHE A 203 5.18 -8.12 11.04
C PHE A 203 6.02 -6.97 10.48
N PRO A 204 7.00 -6.47 11.25
CA PRO A 204 7.95 -5.48 10.74
C PRO A 204 9.02 -6.17 9.89
N GLY A 205 9.38 -5.54 8.77
CA GLY A 205 10.39 -6.06 7.84
C GLY A 205 9.87 -7.12 6.88
N ALA A 206 10.79 -7.68 6.08
CA ALA A 206 10.47 -8.72 5.12
C ALA A 206 9.93 -9.98 5.81
N LEU A 207 8.84 -10.52 5.28
CA LEU A 207 8.19 -11.72 5.80
C LEU A 207 8.26 -12.85 4.76
N PRO A 208 8.90 -13.99 5.09
CA PRO A 208 8.97 -15.13 4.19
C PRO A 208 7.59 -15.71 3.86
N ILE A 209 7.45 -16.32 2.68
CA ILE A 209 6.18 -16.88 2.22
C ILE A 209 5.60 -17.92 3.18
N GLU A 210 6.45 -18.75 3.80
CA GLU A 210 6.02 -19.78 4.75
C GLU A 210 5.32 -19.19 5.97
N GLN A 211 5.75 -18.00 6.41
CA GLN A 211 5.11 -17.29 7.51
C GLN A 211 3.76 -16.67 7.09
N PHE A 212 3.65 -16.13 5.87
CA PHE A 212 2.35 -15.74 5.33
C PHE A 212 1.39 -16.93 5.28
N GLU A 213 1.83 -18.03 4.69
CA GLU A 213 1.03 -19.26 4.57
C GLU A 213 0.60 -19.80 5.93
N GLN A 214 1.50 -19.80 6.91
CA GLN A 214 1.17 -20.22 8.27
C GLN A 214 0.11 -19.34 8.89
N ASN A 215 0.28 -18.01 8.85
CA ASN A 215 -0.67 -17.06 9.41
C ASN A 215 -2.04 -17.13 8.72
N ILE A 216 -2.08 -17.25 7.40
CA ILE A 216 -3.33 -17.42 6.64
C ILE A 216 -4.05 -18.68 7.09
N ARG A 217 -3.37 -19.83 7.17
CA ARG A 217 -3.96 -21.10 7.64
C ARG A 217 -4.50 -21.01 9.06
N GLU A 218 -3.74 -20.42 9.97
CA GLU A 218 -4.15 -20.26 11.36
C GLU A 218 -5.37 -19.34 11.52
N LEU A 219 -5.43 -18.24 10.76
CA LEU A 219 -6.56 -17.31 10.78
C LEU A 219 -7.82 -17.93 10.15
N GLN A 220 -7.68 -18.87 9.21
CA GLN A 220 -8.80 -19.61 8.62
C GLN A 220 -9.32 -20.74 9.51
N ALA A 221 -8.48 -21.23 10.44
CA ALA A 221 -8.90 -22.30 11.33
C ALA A 221 -10.12 -21.87 12.19
N PRO A 222 -11.05 -22.80 12.46
CA PRO A 222 -12.13 -22.53 13.40
C PRO A 222 -11.55 -22.23 14.79
N PRO A 223 -12.21 -21.38 15.60
CA PRO A 223 -11.73 -21.08 16.94
C PRO A 223 -11.60 -22.39 17.75
N THR A 224 -10.44 -22.57 18.38
CA THR A 224 -10.24 -23.73 19.25
C THR A 224 -11.26 -23.67 20.39
N PRO A 225 -12.06 -24.74 20.65
CA PRO A 225 -13.04 -24.72 21.72
C PRO A 225 -12.33 -24.46 23.04
N THR A 226 -12.75 -23.42 23.75
CA THR A 226 -12.26 -23.13 25.10
C THR A 226 -12.61 -24.32 25.99
N PRO A 227 -11.65 -24.94 26.72
CA PRO A 227 -11.97 -26.00 27.61
C PRO A 227 -12.96 -25.49 28.66
N THR A 228 -14.16 -26.04 28.66
CA THR A 228 -15.16 -25.84 29.72
C THR A 228 -14.59 -26.37 31.03
N ARG A 229 -14.39 -25.49 32.00
CA ARG A 229 -14.05 -25.85 33.37
C ARG A 229 -15.26 -26.40 34.09
#